data_649f584b71457c81b7ff127997e2c12e
#
_entry.id   649f584b71457c81b7ff127997e2c12e
#
_cell.length_a   1.000
_cell.length_b   1.000
_cell.length_c   1.000
_cell.angle_alpha   90.00
_cell.angle_beta   90.00
_cell.angle_gamma   90.00
#
_symmetry.space_group_name_H-M   'P 1'
#
loop_
_entity.id
_entity.type
_entity.pdbx_description
1 polymer ?
#
loop_
_entity_poly.entity_id
_entity_poly.type
_entity_poly.pdbx_seq_one_letter_code
_entity_poly.pdbx_strand_id
1 'polypeptide(L)'
;VSSLISVISGVIDTATVSNCIQISLQDAGMTKEALEQAAMSATGILSKVDTLVSFPLAINLAFSTALTPAVSEALAKKDKRTASRRLSFSFFASLIIILPCALGFIALAEPILKMLYPTASDGAGVFMIASISMILTALSQTLTGGLYGVNQSKIPAIAAGLGAVIKFILNMILISNPNIGIYGAAISSFVYQIIVFYICYNVMN
;
A
#
# COMPACT_ATOMS: atom_id res chain seq x y z
N VAL A 1 17.50 0.18 0.95
CA VAL A 1 16.93 -0.94 1.77
C VAL A 1 15.40 -0.90 1.73
N SER A 2 14.75 0.24 2.02
CA SER A 2 13.28 0.34 2.02
C SER A 2 12.65 0.07 0.65
N SER A 3 13.29 0.49 -0.45
CA SER A 3 12.82 0.18 -1.81
C SER A 3 12.85 -1.33 -2.11
N LEU A 4 13.84 -2.05 -1.57
CA LEU A 4 13.89 -3.51 -1.69
C LEU A 4 12.75 -4.17 -0.91
N ILE A 5 12.43 -3.66 0.27
CA ILE A 5 11.35 -4.21 1.11
C ILE A 5 9.98 -3.99 0.47
N SER A 6 9.76 -2.86 -0.20
CA SER A 6 8.50 -2.62 -0.94
C SER A 6 8.34 -3.55 -2.15
N VAL A 7 9.45 -3.83 -2.86
CA VAL A 7 9.44 -4.83 -3.95
C VAL A 7 9.18 -6.23 -3.40
N ILE A 8 9.80 -6.60 -2.28
CA ILE A 8 9.57 -7.88 -1.60
C ILE A 8 8.10 -8.02 -1.18
N SER A 9 7.48 -6.95 -0.66
CA SER A 9 6.05 -6.96 -0.31
C SER A 9 5.16 -7.27 -1.53
N GLY A 10 5.46 -6.70 -2.69
CA GLY A 10 4.73 -7.01 -3.94
C GLY A 10 4.93 -8.45 -4.42
N VAL A 11 6.14 -8.97 -4.30
CA VAL A 11 6.44 -10.38 -4.63
C VAL A 11 5.72 -11.33 -3.65
N ILE A 12 5.70 -10.99 -2.36
CA ILE A 12 4.94 -11.75 -1.35
C ILE A 12 3.46 -11.79 -1.73
N ASP A 13 2.88 -10.67 -2.14
CA ASP A 13 1.47 -10.63 -2.55
C ASP A 13 1.20 -11.56 -3.72
N THR A 14 1.98 -11.43 -4.80
CA THR A 14 1.79 -12.23 -6.00
C THR A 14 1.95 -13.73 -5.71
N ALA A 15 3.00 -14.11 -4.99
CA ALA A 15 3.26 -15.51 -4.64
C ALA A 15 2.21 -16.06 -3.65
N THR A 16 1.85 -15.28 -2.62
CA THR A 16 0.91 -15.73 -1.58
C THR A 16 -0.51 -15.83 -2.15
N VAL A 17 -0.95 -14.84 -2.91
CA VAL A 17 -2.29 -14.83 -3.52
C VAL A 17 -2.45 -16.01 -4.48
N SER A 18 -1.48 -16.24 -5.36
CA SER A 18 -1.53 -17.36 -6.31
C SER A 18 -1.60 -18.70 -5.59
N ASN A 19 -0.75 -18.94 -4.60
CA ASN A 19 -0.71 -20.21 -3.87
C ASN A 19 -1.92 -20.41 -2.94
N CYS A 20 -2.31 -19.39 -2.17
CA CYS A 20 -3.44 -19.52 -1.24
C CYS A 20 -4.78 -19.68 -1.95
N ILE A 21 -5.00 -19.03 -3.09
CA ILE A 21 -6.21 -19.23 -3.90
C ILE A 21 -6.24 -20.66 -4.45
N GLN A 22 -5.13 -21.18 -4.94
CA GLN A 22 -5.05 -22.56 -5.41
C GLN A 22 -5.40 -23.55 -4.28
N ILE A 23 -4.86 -23.35 -3.08
CA ILE A 23 -5.13 -24.21 -1.91
C ILE A 23 -6.61 -24.11 -1.50
N SER A 24 -7.18 -22.90 -1.40
CA SER A 24 -8.57 -22.71 -0.94
C SER A 24 -9.62 -23.27 -1.90
N LEU A 25 -9.31 -23.30 -3.20
CA LEU A 25 -10.21 -23.82 -4.22
C LEU A 25 -9.96 -25.31 -4.52
N GLN A 26 -8.83 -25.86 -4.11
CA GLN A 26 -8.53 -27.30 -4.25
C GLN A 26 -9.49 -28.16 -3.45
N ASP A 27 -9.93 -27.67 -2.28
CA ASP A 27 -10.95 -28.32 -1.45
C ASP A 27 -12.35 -28.30 -2.09
N ALA A 28 -12.57 -27.42 -3.07
CA ALA A 28 -13.84 -27.33 -3.80
C ALA A 28 -13.97 -28.28 -5.00
N GLY A 29 -12.98 -29.16 -5.23
CA GLY A 29 -13.04 -30.19 -6.29
C GLY A 29 -12.89 -29.65 -7.72
N MET A 30 -12.32 -28.46 -7.90
CA MET A 30 -12.07 -27.85 -9.20
C MET A 30 -10.89 -28.52 -9.95
N THR A 31 -10.92 -28.49 -11.28
CA THR A 31 -9.82 -28.95 -12.11
C THR A 31 -8.60 -28.02 -11.97
N LYS A 32 -7.39 -28.55 -12.15
CA LYS A 32 -6.15 -27.75 -12.05
C LYS A 32 -6.16 -26.53 -12.98
N GLU A 33 -6.70 -26.65 -14.18
CA GLU A 33 -6.80 -25.55 -15.15
C GLU A 33 -7.73 -24.43 -14.64
N ALA A 34 -8.85 -24.78 -14.00
CA ALA A 34 -9.78 -23.82 -13.42
C ALA A 34 -9.15 -23.09 -12.21
N LEU A 35 -8.33 -23.79 -11.41
CA LEU A 35 -7.58 -23.23 -10.30
C LEU A 35 -6.54 -22.20 -10.75
N GLU A 36 -5.79 -22.52 -11.81
CA GLU A 36 -4.80 -21.61 -12.39
C GLU A 36 -5.46 -20.36 -12.99
N GLN A 37 -6.57 -20.52 -13.69
CA GLN A 37 -7.33 -19.39 -14.24
C GLN A 37 -7.89 -18.49 -13.14
N ALA A 38 -8.42 -19.03 -12.06
CA ALA A 38 -8.90 -18.25 -10.91
C ALA A 38 -7.77 -17.47 -10.23
N ALA A 39 -6.60 -18.10 -10.03
CA ALA A 39 -5.42 -17.45 -9.46
C ALA A 39 -4.88 -16.33 -10.38
N MET A 40 -4.83 -16.56 -11.69
CA MET A 40 -4.43 -15.55 -12.68
C MET A 40 -5.40 -14.37 -12.70
N SER A 41 -6.71 -14.63 -12.67
CA SER A 41 -7.74 -13.60 -12.61
C SER A 41 -7.61 -12.74 -11.37
N ALA A 42 -7.45 -13.35 -10.20
CA ALA A 42 -7.26 -12.65 -8.94
C ALA A 42 -5.99 -11.79 -8.92
N THR A 43 -4.87 -12.34 -9.38
CA THR A 43 -3.61 -11.59 -9.49
C THR A 43 -3.75 -10.44 -10.50
N GLY A 44 -4.46 -10.65 -11.60
CA GLY A 44 -4.79 -9.62 -12.57
C GLY A 44 -5.61 -8.48 -11.99
N ILE A 45 -6.60 -8.76 -11.13
CA ILE A 45 -7.39 -7.74 -10.44
C ILE A 45 -6.49 -6.91 -9.51
N LEU A 46 -5.65 -7.55 -8.70
CA LEU A 46 -4.73 -6.84 -7.81
C LEU A 46 -3.77 -5.93 -8.58
N SER A 47 -3.18 -6.43 -9.66
CA SER A 47 -2.23 -5.67 -10.49
C SER A 47 -2.87 -4.43 -11.13
N LYS A 48 -4.13 -4.52 -11.58
CA LYS A 48 -4.88 -3.36 -12.09
C LYS A 48 -5.12 -2.32 -11.01
N VAL A 49 -5.58 -2.76 -9.85
CA VAL A 49 -5.84 -1.90 -8.70
C VAL A 49 -4.56 -1.20 -8.25
N ASP A 50 -3.45 -1.94 -8.11
CA ASP A 50 -2.16 -1.39 -7.74
C ASP A 50 -1.65 -0.35 -8.75
N THR A 51 -1.85 -0.59 -10.04
CA THR A 51 -1.49 0.37 -11.09
C THR A 51 -2.25 1.68 -10.96
N LEU A 52 -3.56 1.62 -10.71
CA LEU A 52 -4.39 2.82 -10.55
C LEU A 52 -4.03 3.60 -9.28
N VAL A 53 -3.85 2.91 -8.16
CA VAL A 53 -3.51 3.51 -6.87
C VAL A 53 -2.09 4.08 -6.87
N SER A 54 -1.17 3.48 -7.62
CA SER A 54 0.23 3.94 -7.68
C SER A 54 0.39 5.30 -8.34
N PHE A 55 -0.52 5.72 -9.22
CA PHE A 55 -0.43 7.01 -9.91
C PHE A 55 -0.48 8.22 -8.93
N PRO A 56 -1.50 8.39 -8.07
CA PRO A 56 -1.49 9.45 -7.06
C PRO A 56 -0.36 9.29 -6.05
N LEU A 57 0.00 8.06 -5.70
CA LEU A 57 1.11 7.78 -4.78
C LEU A 57 2.47 8.20 -5.35
N ALA A 58 2.68 8.11 -6.65
CA ALA A 58 3.92 8.58 -7.28
C ALA A 58 4.10 10.10 -7.14
N ILE A 59 3.02 10.86 -7.26
CA ILE A 59 3.03 12.31 -7.01
C ILE A 59 3.39 12.58 -5.54
N ASN A 60 2.75 11.89 -4.62
CA ASN A 60 3.05 12.02 -3.19
C ASN A 60 4.49 11.62 -2.85
N LEU A 61 5.02 10.60 -3.50
CA LEU A 61 6.40 10.16 -3.31
C LEU A 61 7.40 11.25 -3.72
N ALA A 62 7.12 11.99 -4.79
CA ALA A 62 7.96 13.12 -5.20
C ALA A 62 8.03 14.20 -4.11
N PHE A 63 6.89 14.55 -3.50
CA PHE A 63 6.86 15.48 -2.35
C PHE A 63 7.61 14.91 -1.14
N SER A 64 7.43 13.66 -0.82
CA SER A 64 8.10 12.98 0.30
C SER A 64 9.62 12.94 0.11
N THR A 65 10.11 12.66 -1.09
CA THR A 65 11.54 12.65 -1.39
C THR A 65 12.16 14.05 -1.33
N ALA A 66 11.44 15.08 -1.75
CA ALA A 66 11.87 16.47 -1.63
C ALA A 66 11.91 16.96 -0.17
N LEU A 67 11.13 16.37 0.72
CA LEU A 67 11.11 16.70 2.15
C LEU A 67 12.43 16.29 2.84
N THR A 68 13.03 15.17 2.46
CA THR A 68 14.25 14.63 3.06
C THR A 68 15.40 15.65 3.14
N PRO A 69 15.88 16.26 2.03
CA PRO A 69 16.92 17.27 2.09
C PRO A 69 16.48 18.53 2.83
N ALA A 70 15.20 18.92 2.69
CA ALA A 70 14.66 20.11 3.35
C ALA A 70 14.69 19.99 4.89
N VAL A 71 14.37 18.82 5.43
CA VAL A 71 14.45 18.55 6.87
C VAL A 71 15.90 18.47 7.32
N SER A 72 16.77 17.78 6.59
CA SER A 72 18.20 17.67 6.90
C SER A 72 18.88 19.03 6.95
N GLU A 73 18.57 19.93 6.01
CA GLU A 73 19.10 21.30 6.01
C GLU A 73 18.68 22.10 7.24
N ALA A 74 17.40 22.02 7.62
CA ALA A 74 16.90 22.73 8.80
C ALA A 74 17.58 22.21 10.08
N LEU A 75 17.79 20.90 10.19
CA LEU A 75 18.49 20.31 11.34
C LEU A 75 19.98 20.65 11.38
N ALA A 76 20.65 20.71 10.24
CA ALA A 76 22.05 21.16 10.16
C ALA A 76 22.23 22.62 10.70
N LYS A 77 21.20 23.46 10.49
CA LYS A 77 21.11 24.82 11.06
C LYS A 77 20.61 24.84 12.52
N LYS A 78 20.42 23.67 13.16
CA LYS A 78 19.87 23.51 14.51
C LYS A 78 18.44 24.08 14.69
N ASP A 79 17.72 24.30 13.59
CA ASP A 79 16.36 24.85 13.58
C ASP A 79 15.32 23.73 13.54
N LYS A 80 15.06 23.15 14.71
CA LYS A 80 14.04 22.10 14.88
C LYS A 80 12.64 22.61 14.53
N ARG A 81 12.33 23.89 14.75
CA ARG A 81 11.02 24.48 14.48
C ARG A 81 10.72 24.48 12.99
N THR A 82 11.70 24.90 12.18
CA THR A 82 11.56 24.87 10.72
C THR A 82 11.48 23.43 10.19
N ALA A 83 12.23 22.48 10.75
CA ALA A 83 12.13 21.07 10.38
C ALA A 83 10.73 20.51 10.63
N SER A 84 10.17 20.72 11.82
CA SER A 84 8.79 20.31 12.17
C SER A 84 7.73 20.99 11.28
N ARG A 85 7.90 22.28 11.00
CA ARG A 85 6.96 23.00 10.10
C ARG A 85 6.98 22.47 8.68
N ARG A 86 8.16 22.14 8.14
CA ARG A 86 8.31 21.53 6.80
C ARG A 86 7.63 20.14 6.75
N LEU A 87 7.81 19.34 7.79
CA LEU A 87 7.13 18.03 7.91
C LEU A 87 5.60 18.18 7.95
N SER A 88 5.10 19.05 8.82
CA SER A 88 3.65 19.30 8.92
C SER A 88 3.06 19.81 7.63
N PHE A 89 3.75 20.72 6.93
CA PHE A 89 3.33 21.22 5.63
C PHE A 89 3.24 20.09 4.59
N SER A 90 4.26 19.22 4.52
CA SER A 90 4.24 18.08 3.59
C SER A 90 3.13 17.08 3.92
N PHE A 91 2.82 16.89 5.20
CA PHE A 91 1.73 16.04 5.64
C PHE A 91 0.37 16.59 5.18
N PHE A 92 0.14 17.90 5.35
CA PHE A 92 -1.06 18.57 4.83
C PHE A 92 -1.14 18.53 3.30
N ALA A 93 -0.04 18.79 2.60
CA ALA A 93 0.01 18.74 1.14
C ALA A 93 -0.34 17.33 0.63
N SER A 94 0.19 16.29 1.27
CA SER A 94 -0.16 14.90 0.95
C SER A 94 -1.65 14.64 1.12
N LEU A 95 -2.26 15.08 2.23
CA LEU A 95 -3.69 14.92 2.46
C LEU A 95 -4.55 15.64 1.41
N ILE A 96 -4.19 16.89 1.07
CA ILE A 96 -4.94 17.69 0.07
C ILE A 96 -4.94 17.01 -1.31
N ILE A 97 -3.88 16.30 -1.67
CA ILE A 97 -3.79 15.62 -2.97
C ILE A 97 -4.46 14.24 -2.90
N ILE A 98 -4.12 13.45 -1.89
CA ILE A 98 -4.52 12.04 -1.84
C ILE A 98 -5.97 11.86 -1.44
N LEU A 99 -6.52 12.71 -0.58
CA LEU A 99 -7.87 12.55 -0.07
C LEU A 99 -8.94 12.70 -1.16
N PRO A 100 -8.89 13.75 -2.04
CA PRO A 100 -9.81 13.82 -3.17
C PRO A 100 -9.65 12.66 -4.16
N CYS A 101 -8.40 12.22 -4.42
CA CYS A 101 -8.14 11.07 -5.29
C CYS A 101 -8.76 9.79 -4.71
N ALA A 102 -8.57 9.53 -3.41
CA ALA A 102 -9.13 8.36 -2.75
C ALA A 102 -10.66 8.36 -2.76
N LEU A 103 -11.27 9.50 -2.44
CA LEU A 103 -12.73 9.65 -2.48
C LEU A 103 -13.26 9.49 -3.90
N GLY A 104 -12.58 10.06 -4.91
CA GLY A 104 -12.92 9.88 -6.31
C GLY A 104 -12.83 8.41 -6.75
N PHE A 105 -11.80 7.71 -6.34
CA PHE A 105 -11.64 6.27 -6.64
C PHE A 105 -12.69 5.42 -5.95
N ILE A 106 -13.08 5.73 -4.72
CA ILE A 106 -14.15 5.04 -4.01
C ILE A 106 -15.50 5.27 -4.71
N ALA A 107 -15.81 6.53 -5.03
CA ALA A 107 -17.10 6.89 -5.63
C ALA A 107 -17.24 6.39 -7.07
N LEU A 108 -16.15 6.34 -7.83
CA LEU A 108 -16.13 6.00 -9.26
C LEU A 108 -15.42 4.68 -9.53
N ALA A 109 -15.27 3.78 -8.53
CA ALA A 109 -14.52 2.54 -8.67
C ALA A 109 -15.02 1.69 -9.85
N GLU A 110 -16.31 1.45 -9.94
CA GLU A 110 -16.91 0.64 -11.00
C GLU A 110 -16.86 1.32 -12.37
N PRO A 111 -17.24 2.61 -12.53
CA PRO A 111 -17.09 3.34 -13.80
C PRO A 111 -15.64 3.39 -14.30
N ILE A 112 -14.67 3.63 -13.43
CA ILE A 112 -13.25 3.67 -13.80
C ILE A 112 -12.77 2.33 -14.34
N LEU A 113 -13.09 1.24 -13.63
CA LEU A 113 -12.71 -0.10 -14.07
C LEU A 113 -13.39 -0.50 -15.38
N LYS A 114 -14.67 -0.18 -15.57
CA LYS A 114 -15.38 -0.42 -16.83
C LYS A 114 -14.82 0.37 -18.00
N MET A 115 -14.39 1.60 -17.76
CA MET A 115 -13.80 2.45 -18.80
C MET A 115 -12.41 2.01 -19.22
N LEU A 116 -11.56 1.65 -18.24
CA LEU A 116 -10.17 1.28 -18.49
C LEU A 116 -9.98 -0.20 -18.86
N TYR A 117 -10.84 -1.07 -18.31
CA TYR A 117 -10.76 -2.51 -18.51
C TYR A 117 -12.13 -3.11 -18.90
N PRO A 118 -12.67 -2.78 -20.10
CA PRO A 118 -14.04 -3.15 -20.50
C PRO A 118 -14.30 -4.66 -20.48
N THR A 119 -13.27 -5.47 -20.78
CA THR A 119 -13.36 -6.94 -20.82
C THR A 119 -13.11 -7.62 -19.49
N ALA A 120 -12.67 -6.88 -18.46
CA ALA A 120 -12.27 -7.43 -17.16
C ALA A 120 -12.47 -6.37 -16.07
N SER A 121 -13.69 -5.86 -15.94
CA SER A 121 -14.05 -4.77 -15.00
C SER A 121 -14.24 -5.21 -13.54
N ASP A 122 -14.00 -6.49 -13.23
CA ASP A 122 -14.14 -7.02 -11.89
C ASP A 122 -13.12 -6.43 -10.92
N GLY A 123 -13.48 -6.39 -9.63
CA GLY A 123 -12.58 -5.95 -8.56
C GLY A 123 -12.89 -4.57 -7.98
N ALA A 124 -14.07 -3.98 -8.25
CA ALA A 124 -14.45 -2.68 -7.72
C ALA A 124 -14.36 -2.59 -6.18
N GLY A 125 -14.78 -3.64 -5.46
CA GLY A 125 -14.66 -3.69 -4.01
C GLY A 125 -13.20 -3.72 -3.52
N VAL A 126 -12.32 -4.46 -4.22
CA VAL A 126 -10.88 -4.48 -3.93
C VAL A 126 -10.27 -3.09 -4.16
N PHE A 127 -10.69 -2.42 -5.23
CA PHE A 127 -10.24 -1.06 -5.56
C PHE A 127 -10.69 -0.03 -4.52
N MET A 128 -11.91 -0.15 -3.97
CA MET A 128 -12.37 0.71 -2.86
C MET A 128 -11.50 0.54 -1.61
N ILE A 129 -11.21 -0.71 -1.20
CA ILE A 129 -10.36 -0.99 -0.04
C ILE A 129 -8.93 -0.46 -0.28
N ALA A 130 -8.37 -0.70 -1.45
CA ALA A 130 -7.05 -0.20 -1.83
C ALA A 130 -6.99 1.34 -1.83
N SER A 131 -8.08 2.01 -2.24
CA SER A 131 -8.18 3.47 -2.21
C SER A 131 -8.16 4.04 -0.78
N ILE A 132 -8.75 3.34 0.19
CA ILE A 132 -8.63 3.70 1.61
C ILE A 132 -7.20 3.48 2.09
N SER A 133 -6.58 2.35 1.71
CA SER A 133 -5.18 2.04 2.05
C SER A 133 -4.21 3.07 1.48
N MET A 134 -4.50 3.64 0.31
CA MET A 134 -3.71 4.66 -0.36
C MET A 134 -3.48 5.90 0.53
N ILE A 135 -4.47 6.30 1.33
CA ILE A 135 -4.34 7.44 2.25
C ILE A 135 -3.25 7.17 3.27
N LEU A 136 -3.30 5.99 3.92
CA LEU A 136 -2.28 5.59 4.91
C LEU A 136 -0.90 5.43 4.26
N THR A 137 -0.85 4.90 3.05
CA THR A 137 0.40 4.76 2.29
C THR A 137 1.06 6.10 2.04
N ALA A 138 0.30 7.10 1.59
CA ALA A 138 0.80 8.45 1.35
C ALA A 138 1.33 9.12 2.62
N LEU A 139 0.60 8.99 3.72
CA LEU A 139 1.04 9.52 5.00
C LEU A 139 2.30 8.82 5.52
N SER A 140 2.39 7.50 5.36
CA SER A 140 3.59 6.72 5.70
C SER A 140 4.79 7.11 4.85
N GLN A 141 4.60 7.39 3.55
CA GLN A 141 5.65 7.89 2.66
C GLN A 141 6.19 9.23 3.15
N THR A 142 5.31 10.15 3.55
CA THR A 142 5.69 11.47 4.05
C THR A 142 6.47 11.37 5.37
N LEU A 143 6.02 10.53 6.32
CA LEU A 143 6.74 10.26 7.57
C LEU A 143 8.11 9.63 7.30
N THR A 144 8.17 8.71 6.35
CA THR A 144 9.42 8.05 5.94
C THR A 144 10.41 9.06 5.36
N GLY A 145 9.96 10.00 4.51
CA GLY A 145 10.79 11.09 4.00
C GLY A 145 11.32 11.99 5.11
N GLY A 146 10.49 12.31 6.11
CA GLY A 146 10.90 13.02 7.31
C GLY A 146 11.94 12.26 8.13
N LEU A 147 11.71 10.96 8.38
CA LEU A 147 12.65 10.09 9.12
C LEU A 147 14.01 9.96 8.42
N TYR A 148 14.03 9.91 7.09
CA TYR A 148 15.28 9.97 6.34
C TYR A 148 16.00 11.32 6.52
N GLY A 149 15.25 12.42 6.56
CA GLY A 149 15.79 13.75 6.85
C GLY A 149 16.42 13.87 8.23
N VAL A 150 15.93 13.13 9.22
CA VAL A 150 16.47 13.04 10.60
C VAL A 150 17.58 11.99 10.73
N ASN A 151 18.01 11.37 9.63
CA ASN A 151 18.99 10.28 9.58
C ASN A 151 18.58 9.01 10.35
N GLN A 152 17.28 8.77 10.49
CA GLN A 152 16.70 7.57 11.13
C GLN A 152 16.16 6.58 10.10
N SER A 153 16.94 6.26 9.08
CA SER A 153 16.55 5.37 7.99
C SER A 153 16.27 3.92 8.41
N LYS A 154 16.73 3.50 9.58
CA LYS A 154 16.49 2.16 10.12
C LYS A 154 15.03 1.92 10.50
N ILE A 155 14.32 2.95 10.94
CA ILE A 155 12.96 2.84 11.48
C ILE A 155 11.94 2.46 10.40
N PRO A 156 11.87 3.16 9.25
CA PRO A 156 10.99 2.73 8.17
C PRO A 156 11.32 1.32 7.66
N ALA A 157 12.59 0.93 7.66
CA ALA A 157 13.01 -0.40 7.24
C ALA A 157 12.50 -1.49 8.21
N ILE A 158 12.63 -1.25 9.52
CA ILE A 158 12.12 -2.17 10.56
C ILE A 158 10.59 -2.23 10.50
N ALA A 159 9.92 -1.08 10.39
CA ALA A 159 8.47 -1.01 10.27
C ALA A 159 7.95 -1.79 9.06
N ALA A 160 8.58 -1.61 7.91
CA ALA A 160 8.23 -2.34 6.70
C ALA A 160 8.51 -3.85 6.81
N GLY A 161 9.62 -4.24 7.46
CA GLY A 161 9.95 -5.65 7.70
C GLY A 161 8.93 -6.34 8.62
N LEU A 162 8.60 -5.72 9.76
CA LEU A 162 7.59 -6.24 10.69
C LEU A 162 6.20 -6.29 10.02
N GLY A 163 5.85 -5.22 9.32
CA GLY A 163 4.59 -5.18 8.57
C GLY A 163 4.49 -6.27 7.51
N ALA A 164 5.58 -6.56 6.77
CA ALA A 164 5.61 -7.60 5.75
C ALA A 164 5.40 -9.00 6.35
N VAL A 165 5.98 -9.29 7.51
CA VAL A 165 5.75 -10.57 8.21
C VAL A 165 4.29 -10.72 8.62
N ILE A 166 3.71 -9.68 9.21
CA ILE A 166 2.30 -9.70 9.62
C ILE A 166 1.38 -9.82 8.40
N LYS A 167 1.67 -9.08 7.32
CA LYS A 167 0.94 -9.17 6.06
C LYS A 167 0.97 -10.58 5.48
N PHE A 168 2.13 -11.23 5.50
CA PHE A 168 2.27 -12.61 5.02
C PHE A 168 1.37 -13.57 5.82
N ILE A 169 1.37 -13.47 7.15
CA ILE A 169 0.52 -14.30 8.02
C ILE A 169 -0.97 -14.02 7.75
N LEU A 170 -1.35 -12.75 7.64
CA LEU A 170 -2.73 -12.35 7.35
C LEU A 170 -3.17 -12.84 5.96
N ASN A 171 -2.32 -12.74 4.96
CA ASN A 171 -2.61 -13.26 3.63
C ASN A 171 -2.91 -14.75 3.69
N MET A 172 -2.08 -15.54 4.38
CA MET A 172 -2.32 -16.98 4.52
C MET A 172 -3.66 -17.29 5.19
N ILE A 173 -4.05 -16.53 6.21
CA ILE A 173 -5.30 -16.78 6.94
C ILE A 173 -6.53 -16.28 6.17
N LEU A 174 -6.47 -15.07 5.62
CA LEU A 174 -7.64 -14.42 5.01
C LEU A 174 -7.92 -14.95 3.60
N ILE A 175 -6.89 -15.18 2.79
CA ILE A 175 -7.06 -15.65 1.41
C ILE A 175 -7.46 -17.14 1.39
N SER A 176 -7.00 -17.93 2.36
CA SER A 176 -7.42 -19.33 2.49
C SER A 176 -8.89 -19.51 2.84
N ASN A 177 -9.58 -18.46 3.25
CA ASN A 177 -11.00 -18.51 3.52
C ASN A 177 -11.79 -18.24 2.22
N PRO A 178 -12.56 -19.22 1.68
CA PRO A 178 -13.28 -19.08 0.41
C PRO A 178 -14.26 -17.90 0.37
N ASN A 179 -14.78 -17.49 1.54
CA ASN A 179 -15.74 -16.38 1.64
C ASN A 179 -15.09 -15.00 1.50
N ILE A 180 -13.81 -14.89 1.79
CA ILE A 180 -13.06 -13.61 1.75
C ILE A 180 -12.25 -13.51 0.46
N GLY A 181 -11.57 -14.59 0.07
CA GLY A 181 -10.82 -14.71 -1.18
C GLY A 181 -9.86 -13.52 -1.40
N ILE A 182 -9.97 -12.89 -2.57
CA ILE A 182 -9.12 -11.77 -3.00
C ILE A 182 -9.22 -10.53 -2.10
N TYR A 183 -10.35 -10.30 -1.41
CA TYR A 183 -10.49 -9.21 -0.46
C TYR A 183 -9.52 -9.34 0.71
N GLY A 184 -9.12 -10.55 1.06
CA GLY A 184 -8.12 -10.83 2.08
C GLY A 184 -6.78 -10.16 1.80
N ALA A 185 -6.34 -10.13 0.53
CA ALA A 185 -5.12 -9.45 0.13
C ALA A 185 -5.20 -7.92 0.29
N ALA A 186 -6.36 -7.32 -0.01
CA ALA A 186 -6.57 -5.89 0.17
C ALA A 186 -6.62 -5.51 1.67
N ILE A 187 -7.28 -6.33 2.49
CA ILE A 187 -7.38 -6.12 3.95
C ILE A 187 -6.00 -6.27 4.62
N SER A 188 -5.23 -7.29 4.26
CA SER A 188 -3.88 -7.48 4.82
C SER A 188 -2.93 -6.34 4.42
N SER A 189 -3.06 -5.80 3.20
CA SER A 189 -2.33 -4.61 2.76
C SER A 189 -2.73 -3.37 3.56
N PHE A 190 -4.01 -3.22 3.89
CA PHE A 190 -4.49 -2.14 4.75
C PHE A 190 -3.91 -2.23 6.16
N VAL A 191 -3.93 -3.42 6.77
CA VAL A 191 -3.33 -3.65 8.09
C VAL A 191 -1.81 -3.40 8.08
N TYR A 192 -1.12 -3.83 7.03
CA TYR A 192 0.30 -3.52 6.83
C TYR A 192 0.56 -2.02 6.88
N GLN A 193 -0.24 -1.22 6.17
CA GLN A 193 -0.07 0.22 6.15
C GLN A 193 -0.35 0.88 7.52
N ILE A 194 -1.33 0.38 8.26
CA ILE A 194 -1.58 0.84 9.64
C ILE A 194 -0.34 0.63 10.52
N ILE A 195 0.27 -0.55 10.44
CA ILE A 195 1.45 -0.88 11.24
C ILE A 195 2.63 0.02 10.90
N VAL A 196 2.92 0.17 9.60
CA VAL A 196 4.02 1.03 9.13
C VAL A 196 3.77 2.49 9.55
N PHE A 197 2.57 3.00 9.34
CA PHE A 197 2.19 4.35 9.75
C PHE A 197 2.35 4.55 11.26
N TYR A 198 1.83 3.63 12.08
CA TYR A 198 1.87 3.71 13.53
C TYR A 198 3.30 3.73 14.07
N ILE A 199 4.17 2.83 13.57
CA ILE A 199 5.58 2.78 13.99
C ILE A 199 6.32 4.07 13.60
N CYS A 200 6.17 4.52 12.36
CA CYS A 200 6.82 5.74 11.88
C CYS A 200 6.32 7.00 12.63
N TYR A 201 5.01 7.05 12.92
CA TYR A 201 4.41 8.17 13.64
C TYR A 201 4.91 8.26 15.09
N ASN A 202 4.93 7.14 15.84
CA ASN A 202 5.39 7.12 17.23
C ASN A 202 6.86 7.54 17.41
N VAL A 203 7.69 7.27 16.41
CA VAL A 203 9.11 7.67 16.48
C VAL A 203 9.31 9.12 16.09
N MET A 204 8.42 9.67 15.25
CA MET A 204 8.51 11.06 14.81
C MET A 204 7.95 12.05 15.83
N ASN A 205 7.05 11.61 16.71
CA ASN A 205 6.40 12.43 17.75
C ASN A 205 7.23 12.45 19.03
#